data_732dfe042550680a62c01e254ea092e5
#
_entry.id   732dfe042550680a62c01e254ea092e5
#
_cell.length_a   1.000
_cell.length_b   1.000
_cell.length_c   1.000
_cell.angle_alpha   90.00
_cell.angle_beta   90.00
_cell.angle_gamma   90.00
#
_symmetry.space_group_name_H-M   'P 1'
#
loop_
_entity.id
_entity.type
_entity.pdbx_description
1 polymer ?
#
loop_
_entity_poly.entity_id
_entity_poly.type
_entity_poly.pdbx_seq_one_letter_code
_entity_poly.pdbx_strand_id
1 'polypeptide(L)'
;GKIYIDGELSYLDFDYKYDKVKHRYYVSPGTFNKLMLTEFYGIETTDNNQQYIPSFRELISYAVRRNVEGYKNAFEFFSRQKASSVQACNAYFLNLSMEYAAQFQSLKEKKKSIDDYRSAVKSGVIGTFSLNIGELSTEVITRQNDVDSLKAQLEAFQVHPQYEAISRNADALTEQIHTYANTLVLRQQLLKRYEASYSDETPGLPLVDIEKIYSEAGILFRDSILKPLSEVINFHKTIVANRREYLHSEIVSLRKEIDGLNEQISTLSSQRAGQMKILETHGALAEYVLIQDRYAKAQQLLEDAKRRLESAEYIEDSKSHLKIENQELLIKSRQDYNERIQTREQAISLFKTNTEFLYPEAGTLTIDLRESGYSFGVDIKSSRSQGVNYMKVFCYDMVLAELGRARERYPDFLVHDSTIFDGVDERQVARALMLAQLKSSELGFQYICLINSDMIPYQEFDAEFTNQFNDSIVLRISDEQEDGGLLGIRF
;
A
#
# COMPACT_ATOMS: atom_id res chain seq x y z
N GLY A 1 21.92 -2.88 -8.31
CA GLY A 1 22.64 -2.74 -9.59
C GLY A 1 23.26 -1.35 -9.72
N LYS A 2 24.15 -1.19 -10.68
CA LYS A 2 24.76 0.09 -11.05
C LYS A 2 24.22 0.48 -12.43
N ILE A 3 23.75 1.70 -12.60
CA ILE A 3 23.37 2.25 -13.89
C ILE A 3 24.47 3.23 -14.28
N TYR A 4 25.13 2.95 -15.40
CA TYR A 4 26.20 3.79 -15.91
C TYR A 4 25.63 4.87 -16.79
N ILE A 5 26.12 6.09 -16.63
CA ILE A 5 25.69 7.29 -17.36
C ILE A 5 26.89 7.84 -18.11
N ASP A 6 26.71 8.07 -19.41
CA ASP A 6 27.68 8.73 -20.26
C ASP A 6 27.30 10.21 -20.39
N GLY A 7 28.27 11.12 -20.17
CA GLY A 7 28.09 12.56 -20.28
C GLY A 7 28.56 13.33 -19.04
N GLU A 8 28.47 14.66 -19.12
CA GLU A 8 28.79 15.54 -18.00
C GLU A 8 27.61 15.63 -17.05
N LEU A 9 27.81 15.18 -15.80
CA LEU A 9 26.78 15.20 -14.73
C LEU A 9 26.89 16.42 -13.82
N SER A 10 27.77 17.37 -14.14
CA SER A 10 28.10 18.51 -13.26
C SER A 10 26.94 19.48 -12.97
N TYR A 11 25.84 19.38 -13.73
CA TYR A 11 24.63 20.21 -13.56
C TYR A 11 23.49 19.49 -12.84
N LEU A 12 23.70 18.25 -12.45
CA LEU A 12 22.67 17.43 -11.84
C LEU A 12 22.91 17.32 -10.33
N ASP A 13 21.92 17.69 -9.54
CA ASP A 13 21.99 17.63 -8.07
C ASP A 13 21.51 16.26 -7.56
N PHE A 14 22.35 15.20 -7.80
CA PHE A 14 22.10 13.88 -7.23
C PHE A 14 23.37 13.19 -6.79
N ASP A 15 23.20 12.18 -5.91
CA ASP A 15 24.26 11.28 -5.50
C ASP A 15 24.71 10.36 -6.65
N TYR A 16 25.82 10.67 -7.26
CA TYR A 16 26.50 9.83 -8.23
C TYR A 16 27.88 9.40 -7.74
N LYS A 17 28.39 8.32 -8.27
CA LYS A 17 29.73 7.80 -7.98
C LYS A 17 30.49 7.58 -9.27
N TYR A 18 31.82 7.77 -9.24
CA TYR A 18 32.68 7.52 -10.37
C TYR A 18 33.32 6.13 -10.26
N ASP A 19 33.15 5.30 -11.28
CA ASP A 19 33.81 4.01 -11.39
C ASP A 19 35.17 4.17 -12.10
N LYS A 20 36.23 4.08 -11.30
CA LYS A 20 37.62 4.28 -11.79
C LYS A 20 38.07 3.21 -12.79
N VAL A 21 37.45 2.01 -12.76
CA VAL A 21 37.81 0.89 -13.66
C VAL A 21 37.16 1.06 -15.02
N LYS A 22 35.90 1.51 -15.04
CA LYS A 22 35.13 1.69 -16.28
C LYS A 22 35.19 3.10 -16.82
N HIS A 23 35.84 4.03 -16.11
CA HIS A 23 35.92 5.46 -16.44
C HIS A 23 34.55 6.11 -16.74
N ARG A 24 33.51 5.71 -15.97
CA ARG A 24 32.12 6.16 -16.14
C ARG A 24 31.48 6.49 -14.80
N TYR A 25 30.56 7.43 -14.84
CA TYR A 25 29.70 7.69 -13.68
C TYR A 25 28.61 6.64 -13.56
N TYR A 26 28.19 6.35 -12.33
CA TYR A 26 27.06 5.47 -12.08
C TYR A 26 26.19 5.98 -10.93
N VAL A 27 24.91 5.67 -11.00
CA VAL A 27 23.90 5.96 -9.98
C VAL A 27 23.22 4.68 -9.52
N SER A 28 22.59 4.73 -8.36
CA SER A 28 21.71 3.64 -7.91
C SER A 28 20.45 3.60 -8.78
N PRO A 29 19.76 2.44 -8.91
CA PRO A 29 18.46 2.38 -9.57
C PRO A 29 17.41 3.31 -8.94
N GLY A 30 17.48 3.53 -7.63
CA GLY A 30 16.62 4.48 -6.93
C GLY A 30 16.88 5.92 -7.35
N THR A 31 18.14 6.34 -7.35
CA THR A 31 18.57 7.67 -7.81
C THR A 31 18.21 7.88 -9.28
N PHE A 32 18.44 6.86 -10.13
CA PHE A 32 18.06 6.93 -11.54
C PHE A 32 16.54 7.10 -11.73
N ASN A 33 15.72 6.37 -10.98
CA ASN A 33 14.27 6.54 -11.06
C ASN A 33 13.83 7.94 -10.61
N LYS A 34 14.45 8.52 -9.58
CA LYS A 34 14.17 9.90 -9.14
C LYS A 34 14.57 10.92 -10.23
N LEU A 35 15.74 10.75 -10.83
CA LEU A 35 16.20 11.55 -11.95
C LEU A 35 15.20 11.55 -13.10
N MET A 36 14.85 10.33 -13.57
CA MET A 36 13.92 10.20 -14.69
C MET A 36 12.52 10.74 -14.35
N LEU A 37 12.11 10.67 -13.07
CA LEU A 37 10.84 11.25 -12.62
C LEU A 37 10.87 12.78 -12.71
N THR A 38 11.98 13.42 -12.34
CA THR A 38 12.14 14.85 -12.43
C THR A 38 12.25 15.32 -13.89
N GLU A 39 13.10 14.66 -14.69
CA GLU A 39 13.38 15.07 -16.08
C GLU A 39 12.14 14.87 -16.99
N PHE A 40 11.50 13.71 -16.94
CA PHE A 40 10.35 13.42 -17.83
C PHE A 40 9.03 13.98 -17.33
N TYR A 41 8.87 14.06 -16.01
CA TYR A 41 7.56 14.38 -15.43
C TYR A 41 7.58 15.63 -14.55
N GLY A 42 8.74 16.24 -14.30
CA GLY A 42 8.88 17.45 -13.49
C GLY A 42 8.40 17.26 -12.05
N ILE A 43 8.51 16.03 -11.52
CA ILE A 43 8.13 15.72 -10.14
C ILE A 43 9.40 15.66 -9.29
N GLU A 44 9.54 16.61 -8.38
CA GLU A 44 10.61 16.61 -7.38
C GLU A 44 10.19 15.77 -6.17
N THR A 45 11.06 14.84 -5.78
CA THR A 45 10.84 14.00 -4.59
C THR A 45 11.68 14.51 -3.45
N THR A 46 11.04 15.14 -2.46
CA THR A 46 11.66 15.43 -1.15
C THR A 46 11.41 14.25 -0.19
N ASP A 47 12.34 14.00 0.76
CA ASP A 47 12.25 12.83 1.65
C ASP A 47 10.98 12.75 2.49
N ASN A 48 10.26 13.86 2.67
CA ASN A 48 9.04 13.95 3.46
C ASN A 48 7.75 13.63 2.69
N ASN A 49 7.77 13.48 1.34
CA ASN A 49 6.55 13.40 0.52
C ASN A 49 6.46 12.13 -0.34
N GLN A 50 7.28 11.10 -0.07
CA GLN A 50 7.44 9.96 -1.01
C GLN A 50 6.30 8.94 -0.99
N GLN A 51 5.45 8.90 0.03
CA GLN A 51 4.59 7.73 0.28
C GLN A 51 3.51 7.50 -0.79
N TYR A 52 3.04 8.52 -1.49
CA TYR A 52 1.94 8.39 -2.46
C TYR A 52 2.19 9.14 -3.77
N ILE A 53 3.42 9.59 -4.00
CA ILE A 53 3.83 10.16 -5.29
C ILE A 53 4.05 9.01 -6.26
N PRO A 54 3.52 9.09 -7.51
CA PRO A 54 3.80 8.09 -8.53
C PRO A 54 5.29 7.95 -8.79
N SER A 55 5.79 6.74 -8.88
CA SER A 55 7.17 6.49 -9.28
C SER A 55 7.33 6.68 -10.79
N PHE A 56 8.57 6.92 -11.24
CA PHE A 56 8.89 6.94 -12.67
C PHE A 56 8.37 5.69 -13.40
N ARG A 57 8.55 4.51 -12.78
CA ARG A 57 8.11 3.24 -13.37
C ARG A 57 6.60 3.16 -13.55
N GLU A 58 5.84 3.73 -12.62
CA GLU A 58 4.38 3.77 -12.76
C GLU A 58 3.96 4.70 -13.88
N LEU A 59 4.52 5.92 -13.95
CA LEU A 59 4.16 6.88 -14.98
C LEU A 59 4.59 6.44 -16.38
N ILE A 60 5.82 5.97 -16.55
CA ILE A 60 6.31 5.51 -17.87
C ILE A 60 5.52 4.31 -18.40
N SER A 61 4.92 3.51 -17.51
CA SER A 61 4.10 2.37 -17.91
C SER A 61 2.80 2.74 -18.61
N TYR A 62 2.38 4.00 -18.56
CA TYR A 62 1.28 4.51 -19.38
C TYR A 62 1.76 4.92 -20.79
N ALA A 63 3.01 5.32 -20.93
CA ALA A 63 3.60 5.58 -22.26
C ALA A 63 4.12 4.31 -22.94
N VAL A 64 4.36 3.23 -22.18
CA VAL A 64 4.81 1.93 -22.65
C VAL A 64 3.98 0.85 -21.98
N ARG A 65 2.79 0.61 -22.46
CA ARG A 65 1.92 -0.45 -21.95
C ARG A 65 2.45 -1.82 -22.34
N ARG A 66 2.42 -2.75 -21.40
CA ARG A 66 2.99 -4.08 -21.56
C ARG A 66 1.90 -5.13 -21.54
N ASN A 67 1.94 -6.03 -22.48
CA ASN A 67 1.07 -7.21 -22.57
C ASN A 67 -0.44 -6.94 -22.41
N VAL A 68 -1.25 -7.97 -22.55
CA VAL A 68 -2.72 -7.92 -22.44
C VAL A 68 -3.21 -7.27 -21.13
N GLU A 69 -2.48 -7.46 -20.02
CA GLU A 69 -2.86 -6.91 -18.72
C GLU A 69 -2.86 -5.37 -18.69
N GLY A 70 -1.95 -4.74 -19.43
CA GLY A 70 -1.85 -3.28 -19.51
C GLY A 70 -2.96 -2.62 -20.33
N TYR A 71 -3.70 -3.39 -21.13
CA TYR A 71 -4.76 -2.88 -22.01
C TYR A 71 -6.19 -3.21 -21.53
N LYS A 72 -6.34 -3.82 -20.33
CA LYS A 72 -7.66 -4.17 -19.80
C LYS A 72 -8.48 -2.96 -19.34
N ASN A 73 -7.82 -1.92 -18.86
CA ASN A 73 -8.46 -0.72 -18.32
C ASN A 73 -7.64 0.51 -18.72
N ALA A 74 -8.31 1.56 -19.20
CA ALA A 74 -7.65 2.79 -19.63
C ALA A 74 -6.85 3.46 -18.49
N PHE A 75 -7.34 3.38 -17.26
CA PHE A 75 -6.74 4.04 -16.09
C PHE A 75 -5.70 3.20 -15.36
N GLU A 76 -5.45 1.97 -15.80
CA GLU A 76 -4.53 1.03 -15.17
C GLU A 76 -3.51 0.55 -16.21
N PHE A 77 -2.23 0.55 -15.87
CA PHE A 77 -1.19 -0.07 -16.69
C PHE A 77 -0.96 -1.55 -16.35
N PHE A 78 -1.62 -2.04 -15.31
CA PHE A 78 -1.53 -3.42 -14.84
C PHE A 78 -2.75 -3.76 -14.01
N SER A 79 -3.38 -4.92 -14.21
CA SER A 79 -4.65 -5.33 -13.57
C SER A 79 -4.61 -5.44 -12.04
N ARG A 80 -3.41 -5.48 -11.44
CA ARG A 80 -3.21 -5.48 -9.98
C ARG A 80 -2.60 -4.19 -9.46
N GLN A 81 -2.67 -3.11 -10.25
CA GLN A 81 -2.23 -1.80 -9.78
C GLN A 81 -3.06 -1.39 -8.55
N LYS A 82 -2.38 -0.90 -7.53
CA LYS A 82 -3.08 -0.43 -6.32
C LYS A 82 -3.97 0.76 -6.65
N ALA A 83 -5.17 0.81 -6.08
CA ALA A 83 -6.12 1.91 -6.30
C ALA A 83 -5.53 3.30 -6.00
N SER A 84 -4.63 3.41 -5.01
CA SER A 84 -3.88 4.64 -4.73
C SER A 84 -2.96 5.05 -5.86
N SER A 85 -2.23 4.10 -6.44
CA SER A 85 -1.36 4.34 -7.60
C SER A 85 -2.19 4.74 -8.82
N VAL A 86 -3.34 4.10 -9.05
CA VAL A 86 -4.27 4.49 -10.13
C VAL A 86 -4.71 5.93 -9.95
N GLN A 87 -5.17 6.33 -8.76
CA GLN A 87 -5.58 7.71 -8.49
C GLN A 87 -4.44 8.70 -8.66
N ALA A 88 -3.26 8.41 -8.10
CA ALA A 88 -2.12 9.32 -8.14
C ALA A 88 -1.58 9.51 -9.58
N CYS A 89 -1.43 8.44 -10.36
CA CYS A 89 -0.97 8.51 -11.75
C CYS A 89 -1.95 9.30 -12.62
N ASN A 90 -3.24 8.97 -12.56
CA ASN A 90 -4.24 9.64 -13.38
C ASN A 90 -4.47 11.09 -12.91
N ALA A 91 -4.37 11.39 -11.62
CA ALA A 91 -4.39 12.77 -11.13
C ALA A 91 -3.23 13.58 -11.72
N TYR A 92 -2.02 13.01 -11.74
CA TYR A 92 -0.87 13.65 -12.36
C TYR A 92 -1.11 13.96 -13.85
N PHE A 93 -1.48 12.94 -14.64
CA PHE A 93 -1.66 13.09 -16.07
C PHE A 93 -2.79 14.08 -16.43
N LEU A 94 -3.89 14.03 -15.70
CA LEU A 94 -5.03 14.92 -15.90
C LEU A 94 -4.88 16.28 -15.20
N ASN A 95 -3.66 16.58 -14.70
CA ASN A 95 -3.33 17.82 -14.00
C ASN A 95 -4.28 18.13 -12.82
N LEU A 96 -4.69 17.09 -12.10
CA LEU A 96 -5.37 17.19 -10.82
C LEU A 96 -4.35 17.19 -9.67
N SER A 97 -4.78 17.52 -8.47
CA SER A 97 -3.88 17.53 -7.32
C SER A 97 -3.51 16.10 -6.88
N MET A 98 -2.24 15.72 -7.05
CA MET A 98 -1.70 14.47 -6.49
C MET A 98 -1.68 14.50 -4.95
N GLU A 99 -1.52 15.67 -4.36
CA GLU A 99 -1.53 15.82 -2.90
C GLU A 99 -2.87 15.39 -2.31
N TYR A 100 -3.99 15.82 -2.89
CA TYR A 100 -5.30 15.37 -2.44
C TYR A 100 -5.52 13.87 -2.69
N ALA A 101 -5.06 13.33 -3.81
CA ALA A 101 -5.10 11.88 -4.04
C ALA A 101 -4.33 11.12 -2.94
N ALA A 102 -3.15 11.61 -2.55
CA ALA A 102 -2.34 11.07 -1.46
C ALA A 102 -3.04 11.17 -0.10
N GLN A 103 -3.65 12.31 0.21
CA GLN A 103 -4.37 12.55 1.47
C GLN A 103 -5.60 11.63 1.59
N PHE A 104 -6.39 11.44 0.53
CA PHE A 104 -7.51 10.47 0.52
C PHE A 104 -7.04 9.04 0.78
N GLN A 105 -5.90 8.66 0.22
CA GLN A 105 -5.34 7.34 0.47
C GLN A 105 -4.86 7.17 1.92
N SER A 106 -4.20 8.18 2.48
CA SER A 106 -3.78 8.19 3.88
C SER A 106 -4.98 8.05 4.82
N LEU A 107 -6.06 8.79 4.56
CA LEU A 107 -7.31 8.67 5.33
C LEU A 107 -7.94 7.29 5.22
N LYS A 108 -7.92 6.69 4.03
CA LYS A 108 -8.41 5.33 3.82
C LYS A 108 -7.61 4.30 4.61
N GLU A 109 -6.30 4.46 4.70
CA GLU A 109 -5.43 3.57 5.48
C GLU A 109 -5.65 3.75 6.99
N LYS A 110 -5.74 5.01 7.47
CA LYS A 110 -6.13 5.31 8.86
C LYS A 110 -7.48 4.67 9.22
N LYS A 111 -8.49 4.83 8.35
CA LYS A 111 -9.80 4.22 8.54
C LYS A 111 -9.72 2.70 8.63
N LYS A 112 -8.97 2.08 7.72
CA LYS A 112 -8.77 0.62 7.73
C LYS A 112 -8.13 0.16 9.04
N SER A 113 -7.10 0.85 9.52
CA SER A 113 -6.44 0.51 10.79
C SER A 113 -7.40 0.53 11.98
N ILE A 114 -8.31 1.52 12.03
CA ILE A 114 -9.34 1.61 13.08
C ILE A 114 -10.38 0.48 12.92
N ASP A 115 -10.80 0.18 11.68
CA ASP A 115 -11.75 -0.89 11.43
C ASP A 115 -11.15 -2.28 11.73
N ASP A 116 -9.86 -2.47 11.45
CA ASP A 116 -9.10 -3.69 11.81
C ASP A 116 -8.98 -3.82 13.33
N TYR A 117 -8.66 -2.74 14.04
CA TYR A 117 -8.61 -2.73 15.51
C TYR A 117 -10.00 -3.04 16.11
N ARG A 118 -11.07 -2.41 15.59
CA ARG A 118 -12.44 -2.71 16.00
C ARG A 118 -12.82 -4.17 15.77
N SER A 119 -12.40 -4.73 14.65
CA SER A 119 -12.65 -6.13 14.31
C SER A 119 -11.90 -7.09 15.25
N ALA A 120 -10.66 -6.75 15.61
CA ALA A 120 -9.86 -7.49 16.58
C ALA A 120 -10.50 -7.50 17.98
N VAL A 121 -11.07 -6.37 18.39
CA VAL A 121 -11.85 -6.27 19.63
C VAL A 121 -13.11 -7.16 19.56
N LYS A 122 -13.87 -7.09 18.46
CA LYS A 122 -15.09 -7.90 18.29
C LYS A 122 -14.84 -9.38 18.18
N SER A 123 -13.73 -9.79 17.55
CA SER A 123 -13.38 -11.22 17.39
C SER A 123 -12.79 -11.86 18.64
N GLY A 124 -12.55 -11.08 19.70
CA GLY A 124 -11.99 -11.57 20.94
C GLY A 124 -10.46 -11.74 20.94
N VAL A 125 -9.77 -11.33 19.88
CA VAL A 125 -8.30 -11.37 19.82
C VAL A 125 -7.69 -10.45 20.89
N ILE A 126 -8.36 -9.35 21.23
CA ILE A 126 -7.95 -8.37 22.27
C ILE A 126 -8.90 -8.41 23.48
N GLY A 127 -9.78 -9.42 23.56
CA GLY A 127 -10.84 -9.54 24.56
C GLY A 127 -12.20 -9.12 23.97
N THR A 128 -13.22 -9.94 24.21
CA THR A 128 -14.60 -9.66 23.73
C THR A 128 -15.30 -8.73 24.70
N PHE A 129 -15.67 -7.54 24.28
CA PHE A 129 -16.49 -6.62 25.08
C PHE A 129 -17.44 -5.80 24.20
N SER A 130 -18.49 -5.29 24.82
CA SER A 130 -19.38 -4.32 24.16
C SER A 130 -18.58 -3.06 23.82
N LEU A 131 -18.83 -2.51 22.60
CA LEU A 131 -18.31 -1.20 22.20
C LEU A 131 -19.29 -0.07 22.54
N ASN A 132 -20.30 -0.35 23.37
CA ASN A 132 -21.24 0.66 23.84
C ASN A 132 -20.62 1.42 25.02
N ILE A 133 -20.19 2.64 24.79
CA ILE A 133 -19.56 3.52 25.79
C ILE A 133 -20.47 3.70 27.02
N GLY A 134 -21.78 3.85 26.84
CA GLY A 134 -22.72 4.01 27.94
C GLY A 134 -22.78 2.79 28.85
N GLU A 135 -22.80 1.58 28.27
CA GLU A 135 -22.75 0.32 29.05
C GLU A 135 -21.42 0.15 29.79
N LEU A 136 -20.31 0.43 29.12
CA LEU A 136 -18.96 0.34 29.72
C LEU A 136 -18.76 1.37 30.83
N SER A 137 -19.23 2.60 30.62
CA SER A 137 -19.19 3.66 31.64
C SER A 137 -19.99 3.26 32.89
N THR A 138 -21.17 2.68 32.69
CA THR A 138 -21.99 2.15 33.79
C THR A 138 -21.30 1.01 34.52
N GLU A 139 -20.65 0.12 33.78
CA GLU A 139 -19.84 -0.98 34.37
C GLU A 139 -18.70 -0.42 35.21
N VAL A 140 -17.92 0.56 34.70
CA VAL A 140 -16.82 1.20 35.45
C VAL A 140 -17.31 1.82 36.73
N ILE A 141 -18.41 2.59 36.70
CA ILE A 141 -18.99 3.21 37.89
C ILE A 141 -19.40 2.14 38.91
N THR A 142 -20.07 1.08 38.45
CA THR A 142 -20.50 -0.01 39.33
C THR A 142 -19.30 -0.70 39.99
N ARG A 143 -18.25 -1.04 39.22
CA ARG A 143 -17.03 -1.66 39.73
C ARG A 143 -16.26 -0.74 40.66
N GLN A 144 -16.25 0.58 40.38
CA GLN A 144 -15.62 1.55 41.29
C GLN A 144 -16.32 1.56 42.65
N ASN A 145 -17.67 1.57 42.65
CA ASN A 145 -18.43 1.50 43.91
C ASN A 145 -18.16 0.20 44.69
N ASP A 146 -18.01 -0.94 44.01
CA ASP A 146 -17.65 -2.21 44.62
C ASP A 146 -16.27 -2.12 45.30
N VAL A 147 -15.27 -1.55 44.59
CA VAL A 147 -13.91 -1.34 45.10
C VAL A 147 -13.92 -0.43 46.33
N ASP A 148 -14.64 0.70 46.24
CA ASP A 148 -14.71 1.69 47.34
C ASP A 148 -15.42 1.09 48.58
N SER A 149 -16.47 0.29 48.37
CA SER A 149 -17.14 -0.45 49.45
C SER A 149 -16.24 -1.45 50.13
N LEU A 150 -15.51 -2.27 49.36
CA LEU A 150 -14.57 -3.26 49.90
C LEU A 150 -13.39 -2.59 50.58
N LYS A 151 -12.89 -1.47 50.06
CA LYS A 151 -11.86 -0.66 50.69
C LYS A 151 -12.30 -0.11 52.03
N ALA A 152 -13.52 0.45 52.12
CA ALA A 152 -14.06 0.92 53.37
C ALA A 152 -14.25 -0.18 54.41
N GLN A 153 -14.61 -1.42 53.98
CA GLN A 153 -14.66 -2.60 54.85
C GLN A 153 -13.29 -2.98 55.38
N LEU A 154 -12.23 -2.95 54.55
CA LEU A 154 -10.85 -3.22 54.97
C LEU A 154 -10.32 -2.18 55.94
N GLU A 155 -10.60 -0.88 55.71
CA GLU A 155 -10.19 0.23 56.57
C GLU A 155 -10.92 0.21 57.93
N ALA A 156 -12.17 -0.23 57.94
CA ALA A 156 -12.95 -0.37 59.17
C ALA A 156 -12.54 -1.60 60.00
N PHE A 157 -11.74 -2.51 59.43
CA PHE A 157 -11.30 -3.73 60.13
C PHE A 157 -10.20 -3.39 61.16
N GLN A 158 -10.56 -3.29 62.42
CA GLN A 158 -9.62 -3.02 63.52
C GLN A 158 -8.78 -4.25 63.84
N VAL A 159 -7.54 -4.26 63.39
CA VAL A 159 -6.55 -5.30 63.67
C VAL A 159 -5.49 -4.76 64.64
N HIS A 160 -5.08 -5.60 65.57
CA HIS A 160 -4.00 -5.31 66.52
C HIS A 160 -2.73 -4.81 65.84
N PRO A 161 -1.94 -3.84 66.37
CA PRO A 161 -0.81 -3.17 65.69
C PRO A 161 0.22 -4.05 64.97
N GLN A 162 0.45 -5.26 65.48
CA GLN A 162 1.34 -6.24 64.79
C GLN A 162 0.77 -6.79 63.48
N TYR A 163 -0.56 -6.80 63.29
CA TYR A 163 -1.22 -7.30 62.10
C TYR A 163 -1.24 -6.24 60.98
N GLU A 164 -1.26 -4.96 61.31
CA GLU A 164 -1.20 -3.90 60.30
C GLU A 164 0.08 -3.91 59.46
N ALA A 165 1.23 -4.23 60.11
CA ALA A 165 2.51 -4.30 59.39
C ALA A 165 2.59 -5.51 58.47
N ILE A 166 2.10 -6.66 58.92
CA ILE A 166 2.05 -7.88 58.10
C ILE A 166 1.04 -7.75 56.99
N SER A 167 -0.11 -7.10 57.25
CA SER A 167 -1.13 -6.81 56.23
C SER A 167 -0.58 -5.89 55.14
N ARG A 168 0.05 -4.76 55.51
CA ARG A 168 0.63 -3.82 54.51
C ARG A 168 1.68 -4.50 53.64
N ASN A 169 2.49 -5.41 54.21
CA ASN A 169 3.44 -6.19 53.45
C ASN A 169 2.75 -7.19 52.49
N ALA A 170 1.67 -7.84 52.92
CA ALA A 170 0.90 -8.74 52.06
C ALA A 170 0.17 -7.98 50.93
N ASP A 171 -0.31 -6.78 51.20
CA ASP A 171 -0.90 -5.87 50.21
C ASP A 171 0.14 -5.48 49.16
N ALA A 172 1.32 -5.05 49.58
CA ALA A 172 2.41 -4.69 48.68
C ALA A 172 2.86 -5.88 47.81
N LEU A 173 2.92 -7.08 48.37
CA LEU A 173 3.19 -8.31 47.62
C LEU A 173 2.08 -8.62 46.62
N THR A 174 0.83 -8.39 47.00
CA THR A 174 -0.32 -8.58 46.08
C THR A 174 -0.25 -7.65 44.88
N GLU A 175 0.04 -6.36 45.11
CA GLU A 175 0.18 -5.36 44.02
C GLU A 175 1.34 -5.72 43.08
N GLN A 176 2.46 -6.19 43.63
CA GLN A 176 3.58 -6.66 42.80
C GLN A 176 3.21 -7.88 41.96
N ILE A 177 2.53 -8.88 42.57
CA ILE A 177 2.03 -10.07 41.86
C ILE A 177 1.12 -9.67 40.71
N HIS A 178 0.19 -8.75 40.93
CA HIS A 178 -0.69 -8.24 39.87
C HIS A 178 0.06 -7.55 38.74
N THR A 179 1.06 -6.74 39.08
CA THR A 179 1.89 -6.04 38.07
C THR A 179 2.65 -7.05 37.21
N TYR A 180 3.26 -8.04 37.82
CA TYR A 180 3.99 -9.09 37.08
C TYR A 180 3.04 -10.00 36.28
N ALA A 181 1.87 -10.35 36.84
CA ALA A 181 0.87 -11.15 36.13
C ALA A 181 0.33 -10.42 34.89
N ASN A 182 0.06 -9.13 35.01
CA ASN A 182 -0.35 -8.33 33.84
C ASN A 182 0.76 -8.27 32.76
N THR A 183 1.99 -8.09 33.17
CA THR A 183 3.14 -8.11 32.27
C THR A 183 3.30 -9.49 31.61
N LEU A 184 3.14 -10.56 32.37
CA LEU A 184 3.20 -11.94 31.89
C LEU A 184 2.19 -12.20 30.79
N VAL A 185 0.93 -11.77 30.96
CA VAL A 185 -0.13 -11.93 29.97
C VAL A 185 0.25 -11.21 28.67
N LEU A 186 0.79 -9.98 28.74
CA LEU A 186 1.23 -9.24 27.57
C LEU A 186 2.39 -9.95 26.85
N ARG A 187 3.37 -10.48 27.61
CA ARG A 187 4.50 -11.23 27.04
C ARG A 187 4.07 -12.54 26.39
N GLN A 188 3.14 -13.25 27.00
CA GLN A 188 2.55 -14.48 26.42
C GLN A 188 1.79 -14.22 25.13
N GLN A 189 1.02 -13.12 25.06
CA GLN A 189 0.33 -12.72 23.84
C GLN A 189 1.33 -12.37 22.72
N LEU A 190 2.40 -11.65 23.08
CA LEU A 190 3.45 -11.30 22.11
C LEU A 190 4.20 -12.55 21.63
N LEU A 191 4.53 -13.48 22.54
CA LEU A 191 5.15 -14.76 22.20
C LEU A 191 4.28 -15.54 21.22
N LYS A 192 2.99 -15.66 21.48
CA LYS A 192 2.04 -16.36 20.61
C LYS A 192 1.99 -15.74 19.19
N ARG A 193 2.08 -14.40 19.11
CA ARG A 193 2.15 -13.70 17.80
C ARG A 193 3.45 -14.02 17.07
N TYR A 194 4.57 -14.01 17.78
CA TYR A 194 5.86 -14.31 17.16
C TYR A 194 5.98 -15.78 16.75
N GLU A 195 5.45 -16.71 17.55
CA GLU A 195 5.38 -18.14 17.22
C GLU A 195 4.48 -18.38 16.00
N ALA A 196 3.32 -17.71 15.92
CA ALA A 196 2.46 -17.76 14.74
C ALA A 196 3.20 -17.21 13.50
N SER A 197 3.83 -16.03 13.63
CA SER A 197 4.61 -15.45 12.52
C SER A 197 5.78 -16.35 12.12
N TYR A 198 6.43 -17.00 13.05
CA TYR A 198 7.53 -17.94 12.78
C TYR A 198 7.07 -19.21 12.06
N SER A 199 5.88 -19.71 12.38
CA SER A 199 5.28 -20.87 11.72
C SER A 199 4.69 -20.54 10.34
N ASP A 200 4.14 -19.34 10.17
CA ASP A 200 3.58 -18.86 8.89
C ASP A 200 4.67 -18.47 7.88
N GLU A 201 5.91 -18.25 8.35
CA GLU A 201 7.04 -18.04 7.46
C GLU A 201 7.53 -19.35 6.83
N THR A 202 6.66 -19.95 6.04
CA THR A 202 7.08 -20.94 5.05
C THR A 202 7.99 -20.27 4.02
N PRO A 203 9.06 -20.94 3.60
CA PRO A 203 9.92 -20.40 2.55
C PRO A 203 9.13 -20.21 1.28
N GLY A 204 8.67 -18.98 1.11
CA GLY A 204 8.42 -18.40 -0.18
C GLY A 204 7.26 -18.88 -1.01
N LEU A 205 6.87 -17.99 -1.88
CA LEU A 205 6.18 -18.30 -3.13
C LEU A 205 6.80 -19.56 -3.74
N PRO A 206 6.02 -20.51 -4.26
CA PRO A 206 6.56 -21.67 -4.97
C PRO A 206 7.62 -21.20 -5.96
N LEU A 207 8.75 -21.87 -5.99
CA LEU A 207 9.87 -21.57 -6.93
C LEU A 207 9.35 -21.33 -8.35
N VAL A 208 8.29 -22.02 -8.72
CA VAL A 208 7.57 -21.90 -10.00
C VAL A 208 6.97 -20.49 -10.21
N ASP A 209 6.47 -19.83 -9.18
CA ASP A 209 5.89 -18.48 -9.32
C ASP A 209 7.00 -17.41 -9.41
N ILE A 210 8.11 -17.59 -8.70
CA ILE A 210 9.27 -16.69 -8.80
C ILE A 210 9.94 -16.87 -10.17
N GLU A 211 10.10 -18.08 -10.65
CA GLU A 211 10.63 -18.38 -11.99
C GLU A 211 9.75 -17.78 -13.09
N LYS A 212 8.44 -17.86 -12.94
CA LYS A 212 7.48 -17.30 -13.89
C LYS A 212 7.51 -15.77 -13.92
N ILE A 213 7.48 -15.12 -12.77
CA ILE A 213 7.60 -13.66 -12.65
C ILE A 213 8.93 -13.18 -13.22
N TYR A 214 10.01 -13.93 -12.97
CA TYR A 214 11.34 -13.57 -13.41
C TYR A 214 11.54 -13.79 -14.92
N SER A 215 10.94 -14.84 -15.48
CA SER A 215 10.94 -15.09 -16.92
C SER A 215 10.11 -14.07 -17.67
N GLU A 216 8.95 -13.66 -17.12
CA GLU A 216 8.11 -12.61 -17.67
C GLU A 216 8.80 -11.24 -17.60
N ALA A 217 9.55 -10.95 -16.53
CA ALA A 217 10.36 -9.73 -16.40
C ALA A 217 11.60 -9.75 -17.31
N GLY A 218 12.19 -10.92 -17.56
CA GLY A 218 13.40 -11.12 -18.39
C GLY A 218 13.20 -10.81 -19.87
N ILE A 219 11.98 -10.92 -20.35
CA ILE A 219 11.60 -10.58 -21.74
C ILE A 219 11.73 -9.08 -22.03
N LEU A 220 11.78 -8.23 -21.01
CA LEU A 220 11.62 -6.78 -21.10
C LEU A 220 12.87 -5.97 -20.76
N PHE A 221 13.92 -6.58 -20.21
CA PHE A 221 15.14 -5.88 -19.81
C PHE A 221 16.38 -6.52 -20.44
N ARG A 222 17.33 -5.67 -20.88
CA ARG A 222 18.64 -6.15 -21.38
C ARG A 222 19.36 -6.94 -20.29
N ASP A 223 20.07 -8.00 -20.66
CA ASP A 223 20.81 -8.92 -19.79
C ASP A 223 21.74 -8.25 -18.74
N SER A 224 22.13 -7.01 -18.97
CA SER A 224 22.98 -6.24 -18.06
C SER A 224 22.27 -5.66 -16.83
N ILE A 225 20.94 -5.74 -16.77
CA ILE A 225 20.12 -5.09 -15.71
C ILE A 225 19.47 -6.12 -14.78
N LEU A 226 19.30 -7.35 -15.24
CA LEU A 226 18.69 -8.41 -14.44
C LEU A 226 19.75 -9.12 -13.60
N LYS A 227 19.54 -9.14 -12.30
CA LYS A 227 20.32 -10.05 -11.45
C LYS A 227 19.98 -11.48 -11.85
N PRO A 228 20.95 -12.41 -11.85
CA PRO A 228 20.66 -13.83 -12.07
C PRO A 228 19.54 -14.29 -11.14
N LEU A 229 18.61 -15.09 -11.66
CA LEU A 229 17.50 -15.67 -10.88
C LEU A 229 18.00 -16.31 -9.57
N SER A 230 19.17 -16.95 -9.62
CA SER A 230 19.84 -17.50 -8.45
C SER A 230 20.16 -16.46 -7.35
N GLU A 231 20.51 -15.22 -7.73
CA GLU A 231 20.76 -14.15 -6.75
C GLU A 231 19.46 -13.64 -6.13
N VAL A 232 18.39 -13.56 -6.91
CA VAL A 232 17.06 -13.16 -6.42
C VAL A 232 16.51 -14.23 -5.46
N ILE A 233 16.64 -15.49 -5.83
CA ILE A 233 16.27 -16.62 -4.97
C ILE A 233 17.12 -16.64 -3.68
N ASN A 234 18.42 -16.42 -3.80
CA ASN A 234 19.30 -16.37 -2.64
C ASN A 234 19.02 -15.16 -1.77
N PHE A 235 18.74 -14.01 -2.36
CA PHE A 235 18.32 -12.81 -1.61
C PHE A 235 17.02 -13.06 -0.83
N HIS A 236 16.01 -13.66 -1.47
CA HIS A 236 14.75 -14.01 -0.82
C HIS A 236 14.95 -15.04 0.30
N LYS A 237 15.74 -16.08 0.04
CA LYS A 237 16.11 -17.06 1.07
C LYS A 237 16.83 -16.42 2.25
N THR A 238 17.73 -15.47 1.97
CA THR A 238 18.48 -14.74 3.01
C THR A 238 17.55 -13.86 3.84
N ILE A 239 16.61 -13.15 3.22
CA ILE A 239 15.61 -12.35 3.95
C ILE A 239 14.76 -13.24 4.87
N VAL A 240 14.22 -14.33 4.34
CA VAL A 240 13.41 -15.28 5.12
C VAL A 240 14.24 -15.90 6.25
N ALA A 241 15.47 -16.29 5.97
CA ALA A 241 16.38 -16.84 6.98
C ALA A 241 16.68 -15.82 8.09
N ASN A 242 17.06 -14.59 7.73
CA ASN A 242 17.35 -13.52 8.69
C ASN A 242 16.11 -13.18 9.55
N ARG A 243 14.93 -13.15 8.92
CA ARG A 243 13.70 -12.88 9.65
C ARG A 243 13.32 -14.03 10.58
N ARG A 244 13.51 -15.28 10.15
CA ARG A 244 13.33 -16.44 11.03
C ARG A 244 14.33 -16.43 12.18
N GLU A 245 15.58 -16.12 11.92
CA GLU A 245 16.61 -16.00 12.96
C GLU A 245 16.26 -14.89 13.96
N TYR A 246 15.83 -13.73 13.48
CA TYR A 246 15.31 -12.66 14.32
C TYR A 246 14.12 -13.12 15.16
N LEU A 247 13.08 -13.69 14.53
CA LEU A 247 11.92 -14.19 15.25
C LEU A 247 12.28 -15.28 16.25
N HIS A 248 13.20 -16.18 15.89
CA HIS A 248 13.70 -17.22 16.80
C HIS A 248 14.40 -16.60 18.01
N SER A 249 15.28 -15.63 17.81
CA SER A 249 15.97 -14.94 18.91
C SER A 249 14.99 -14.22 19.84
N GLU A 250 13.98 -13.56 19.28
CA GLU A 250 12.93 -12.87 20.03
C GLU A 250 12.04 -13.87 20.82
N ILE A 251 11.68 -15.00 20.20
CA ILE A 251 10.94 -16.08 20.87
C ILE A 251 11.72 -16.63 22.06
N VAL A 252 13.03 -16.88 21.89
CA VAL A 252 13.89 -17.37 22.97
C VAL A 252 13.98 -16.34 24.10
N SER A 253 14.16 -15.06 23.74
CA SER A 253 14.21 -13.96 24.71
C SER A 253 12.89 -13.83 25.48
N LEU A 254 11.76 -13.84 24.77
CA LEU A 254 10.44 -13.76 25.40
C LEU A 254 10.14 -14.95 26.30
N ARG A 255 10.51 -16.17 25.92
CA ARG A 255 10.37 -17.35 26.79
C ARG A 255 11.16 -17.19 28.08
N LYS A 256 12.41 -16.72 27.98
CA LYS A 256 13.24 -16.45 29.18
C LYS A 256 12.63 -15.37 30.08
N GLU A 257 12.06 -14.29 29.47
CA GLU A 257 11.35 -13.27 30.26
C GLU A 257 10.10 -13.85 30.94
N ILE A 258 9.32 -14.67 30.22
CA ILE A 258 8.13 -15.34 30.75
C ILE A 258 8.50 -16.27 31.91
N ASP A 259 9.56 -17.05 31.74
CA ASP A 259 10.05 -17.95 32.82
C ASP A 259 10.48 -17.15 34.05
N GLY A 260 11.23 -16.04 33.85
CA GLY A 260 11.61 -15.13 34.92
C GLY A 260 10.43 -14.49 35.64
N LEU A 261 9.42 -14.05 34.90
CA LEU A 261 8.17 -13.51 35.46
C LEU A 261 7.39 -14.56 36.25
N ASN A 262 7.31 -15.80 35.75
CA ASN A 262 6.67 -16.91 36.47
C ASN A 262 7.40 -17.22 37.77
N GLU A 263 8.74 -17.23 37.80
CA GLU A 263 9.54 -17.44 38.97
C GLU A 263 9.33 -16.33 40.02
N GLN A 264 9.29 -15.06 39.56
CA GLN A 264 9.00 -13.91 40.43
C GLN A 264 7.59 -14.00 41.02
N ILE A 265 6.58 -14.30 40.22
CA ILE A 265 5.20 -14.49 40.69
C ILE A 265 5.12 -15.64 41.72
N SER A 266 5.79 -16.75 41.44
CA SER A 266 5.83 -17.90 42.34
C SER A 266 6.49 -17.55 43.67
N THR A 267 7.62 -16.84 43.65
CA THR A 267 8.37 -16.41 44.83
C THR A 267 7.52 -15.44 45.68
N LEU A 268 6.94 -14.41 45.07
CA LEU A 268 6.10 -13.44 45.77
C LEU A 268 4.83 -14.10 46.34
N SER A 269 4.24 -15.04 45.61
CA SER A 269 3.07 -15.81 46.04
C SER A 269 3.41 -16.67 47.28
N SER A 270 4.58 -17.28 47.29
CA SER A 270 5.04 -18.08 48.43
C SER A 270 5.31 -17.20 49.64
N GLN A 271 5.93 -16.03 49.46
CA GLN A 271 6.15 -15.04 50.55
C GLN A 271 4.82 -14.53 51.10
N ARG A 272 3.87 -14.19 50.23
CA ARG A 272 2.52 -13.80 50.64
C ARG A 272 1.82 -14.90 51.41
N ALA A 273 1.87 -16.15 50.93
CA ALA A 273 1.28 -17.30 51.59
C ALA A 273 1.89 -17.52 52.99
N GLY A 274 3.20 -17.33 53.13
CA GLY A 274 3.90 -17.38 54.42
C GLY A 274 3.41 -16.32 55.42
N GLN A 275 3.26 -15.08 54.96
CA GLN A 275 2.71 -13.98 55.76
C GLN A 275 1.25 -14.22 56.15
N MET A 276 0.44 -14.74 55.24
CA MET A 276 -0.97 -15.06 55.45
C MET A 276 -1.17 -16.21 56.44
N LYS A 277 -0.25 -17.21 56.47
CA LYS A 277 -0.30 -18.31 57.41
C LYS A 277 -0.07 -17.86 58.86
N ILE A 278 0.75 -16.81 59.06
CA ILE A 278 0.94 -16.20 60.39
C ILE A 278 -0.34 -15.52 60.86
N LEU A 279 -1.10 -14.94 59.96
CA LEU A 279 -2.35 -14.27 60.21
C LEU A 279 -3.53 -15.26 60.47
N GLU A 280 -3.53 -16.48 59.88
CA GLU A 280 -4.58 -17.51 60.01
C GLU A 280 -4.76 -18.10 61.39
N THR A 281 -3.79 -17.92 62.30
CA THR A 281 -3.86 -18.49 63.67
C THR A 281 -4.82 -17.78 64.59
N HIS A 282 -5.53 -16.73 64.16
CA HIS A 282 -6.51 -15.98 64.96
C HIS A 282 -7.79 -15.74 64.14
N GLY A 283 -8.93 -16.20 64.59
CA GLY A 283 -10.20 -16.31 63.83
C GLY A 283 -10.75 -15.05 63.12
N ALA A 284 -10.32 -13.86 63.43
CA ALA A 284 -10.67 -12.62 62.73
C ALA A 284 -9.93 -12.46 61.40
N LEU A 285 -8.90 -13.22 61.17
CA LEU A 285 -8.04 -13.11 60.00
C LEU A 285 -8.61 -13.76 58.75
N ALA A 286 -9.31 -14.88 58.87
CA ALA A 286 -9.92 -15.56 57.74
C ALA A 286 -10.93 -14.63 57.01
N GLU A 287 -11.63 -13.79 57.76
CA GLU A 287 -12.58 -12.82 57.23
C GLU A 287 -11.88 -11.63 56.55
N TYR A 288 -10.80 -11.14 57.14
CA TYR A 288 -9.95 -10.11 56.52
C TYR A 288 -9.32 -10.56 55.19
N VAL A 289 -8.76 -11.79 55.19
CA VAL A 289 -8.21 -12.39 53.98
C VAL A 289 -9.25 -12.50 52.87
N LEU A 290 -10.45 -12.91 53.21
CA LEU A 290 -11.55 -13.04 52.25
C LEU A 290 -11.94 -11.67 51.64
N ILE A 291 -12.01 -10.64 52.48
CA ILE A 291 -12.30 -9.27 52.00
C ILE A 291 -11.17 -8.75 51.13
N GLN A 292 -9.90 -9.01 51.52
CA GLN A 292 -8.73 -8.61 50.77
C GLN A 292 -8.67 -9.28 49.36
N ASP A 293 -8.96 -10.56 49.28
CA ASP A 293 -9.03 -11.28 48.01
C ASP A 293 -10.17 -10.76 47.13
N ARG A 294 -11.33 -10.43 47.72
CA ARG A 294 -12.44 -9.79 47.00
C ARG A 294 -12.07 -8.40 46.51
N TYR A 295 -11.38 -7.59 47.33
CA TYR A 295 -10.91 -6.27 46.95
C TYR A 295 -9.90 -6.33 45.81
N ALA A 296 -8.92 -7.23 45.87
CA ALA A 296 -7.95 -7.42 44.81
C ALA A 296 -8.63 -7.83 43.46
N LYS A 297 -9.60 -8.75 43.53
CA LYS A 297 -10.40 -9.15 42.35
C LYS A 297 -11.23 -8.00 41.82
N ALA A 298 -11.87 -7.23 42.71
CA ALA A 298 -12.66 -6.07 42.32
C ALA A 298 -11.82 -4.99 41.62
N GLN A 299 -10.60 -4.73 42.17
CA GLN A 299 -9.65 -3.82 41.52
C GLN A 299 -9.26 -4.30 40.12
N GLN A 300 -8.97 -5.59 39.96
CA GLN A 300 -8.62 -6.15 38.65
C GLN A 300 -9.77 -5.99 37.67
N LEU A 301 -11.01 -6.28 38.09
CA LEU A 301 -12.20 -6.11 37.26
C LEU A 301 -12.46 -4.65 36.87
N LEU A 302 -12.20 -3.72 37.80
CA LEU A 302 -12.30 -2.29 37.54
C LEU A 302 -11.27 -1.84 36.50
N GLU A 303 -10.03 -2.23 36.65
CA GLU A 303 -8.97 -1.88 35.69
C GLU A 303 -9.24 -2.49 34.29
N ASP A 304 -9.79 -3.69 34.24
CA ASP A 304 -10.23 -4.29 32.97
C ASP A 304 -11.41 -3.52 32.36
N ALA A 305 -12.37 -3.09 33.17
CA ALA A 305 -13.48 -2.29 32.69
C ALA A 305 -13.03 -0.90 32.18
N LYS A 306 -12.10 -0.24 32.90
CA LYS A 306 -11.51 1.05 32.46
C LYS A 306 -10.79 0.90 31.12
N ARG A 307 -9.92 -0.11 30.96
CA ARG A 307 -9.21 -0.35 29.68
C ARG A 307 -10.17 -0.60 28.50
N ARG A 308 -11.29 -1.29 28.76
CA ARG A 308 -12.32 -1.53 27.73
C ARG A 308 -13.04 -0.23 27.35
N LEU A 309 -13.36 0.60 28.33
CA LEU A 309 -13.95 1.91 28.11
C LEU A 309 -13.03 2.81 27.29
N GLU A 310 -11.76 2.96 27.71
CA GLU A 310 -10.74 3.73 26.97
C GLU A 310 -10.58 3.26 25.53
N SER A 311 -10.58 1.95 25.31
CA SER A 311 -10.49 1.38 23.94
C SER A 311 -11.72 1.71 23.09
N ALA A 312 -12.92 1.70 23.68
CA ALA A 312 -14.16 2.04 23.00
C ALA A 312 -14.22 3.55 22.67
N GLU A 313 -13.85 4.40 23.62
CA GLU A 313 -13.74 5.86 23.44
C GLU A 313 -12.73 6.19 22.35
N TYR A 314 -11.52 5.58 22.38
CA TYR A 314 -10.51 5.79 21.34
C TYR A 314 -11.02 5.44 19.92
N ILE A 315 -11.78 4.34 19.79
CA ILE A 315 -12.38 3.95 18.50
C ILE A 315 -13.38 5.00 18.02
N GLU A 316 -14.25 5.48 18.90
CA GLU A 316 -15.32 6.41 18.55
C GLU A 316 -14.76 7.81 18.24
N ASP A 317 -13.84 8.30 19.06
CA ASP A 317 -13.16 9.58 18.85
C ASP A 317 -12.33 9.55 17.55
N SER A 318 -11.56 8.47 17.33
CA SER A 318 -10.78 8.32 16.11
C SER A 318 -11.65 8.32 14.87
N LYS A 319 -12.84 7.69 14.90
CA LYS A 319 -13.79 7.73 13.77
C LYS A 319 -14.37 9.12 13.56
N SER A 320 -14.70 9.80 14.64
CA SER A 320 -15.24 11.16 14.60
C SER A 320 -14.21 12.13 14.01
N HIS A 321 -12.96 12.04 14.44
CA HIS A 321 -11.85 12.81 13.88
C HIS A 321 -11.62 12.50 12.39
N LEU A 322 -11.60 11.22 12.01
CA LEU A 322 -11.46 10.84 10.60
C LEU A 322 -12.61 11.37 9.73
N LYS A 323 -13.83 11.39 10.26
CA LYS A 323 -14.97 11.92 9.52
C LYS A 323 -14.83 13.42 9.28
N ILE A 324 -14.38 14.17 10.28
CA ILE A 324 -14.10 15.61 10.15
C ILE A 324 -12.97 15.83 9.15
N GLU A 325 -11.83 15.15 9.31
CA GLU A 325 -10.66 15.24 8.42
C GLU A 325 -11.05 14.94 6.96
N ASN A 326 -11.89 13.91 6.74
CA ASN A 326 -12.40 13.57 5.41
C ASN A 326 -13.31 14.64 4.81
N GLN A 327 -14.17 15.26 5.61
CA GLN A 327 -15.05 16.35 5.15
C GLN A 327 -14.24 17.62 4.81
N GLU A 328 -13.27 17.98 5.63
CA GLU A 328 -12.38 19.11 5.36
C GLU A 328 -11.57 18.86 4.08
N LEU A 329 -11.02 17.66 3.93
CA LEU A 329 -10.29 17.27 2.72
C LEU A 329 -11.20 17.34 1.49
N LEU A 330 -12.44 16.86 1.59
CA LEU A 330 -13.40 16.90 0.49
C LEU A 330 -13.76 18.33 0.09
N ILE A 331 -13.91 19.24 1.04
CA ILE A 331 -14.17 20.65 0.76
C ILE A 331 -12.98 21.28 0.02
N LYS A 332 -11.77 21.12 0.55
CA LYS A 332 -10.54 21.68 -0.06
C LYS A 332 -10.29 21.09 -1.45
N SER A 333 -10.41 19.78 -1.58
CA SER A 333 -10.20 19.09 -2.86
C SER A 333 -11.28 19.46 -3.89
N ARG A 334 -12.52 19.73 -3.46
CA ARG A 334 -13.58 20.20 -4.35
C ARG A 334 -13.33 21.62 -4.85
N GLN A 335 -12.77 22.48 -4.03
CA GLN A 335 -12.36 23.80 -4.45
C GLN A 335 -11.27 23.71 -5.52
N ASP A 336 -10.16 23.00 -5.28
CA ASP A 336 -9.08 22.77 -6.25
C ASP A 336 -9.61 22.11 -7.54
N TYR A 337 -10.50 21.12 -7.39
CA TYR A 337 -11.15 20.45 -8.51
C TYR A 337 -11.97 21.42 -9.38
N ASN A 338 -12.63 22.40 -8.79
CA ASN A 338 -13.39 23.43 -9.53
C ASN A 338 -12.46 24.48 -10.17
N GLU A 339 -11.39 24.85 -9.49
CA GLU A 339 -10.35 25.74 -10.05
C GLU A 339 -9.68 25.15 -11.29
N ARG A 340 -9.57 23.81 -11.38
CA ARG A 340 -9.00 23.07 -12.53
C ARG A 340 -10.04 22.68 -13.59
N ILE A 341 -11.18 23.39 -13.67
CA ILE A 341 -12.25 23.04 -14.62
C ILE A 341 -11.76 23.03 -16.06
N GLN A 342 -10.94 24.01 -16.46
CA GLN A 342 -10.43 24.13 -17.83
C GLN A 342 -9.62 22.90 -18.26
N THR A 343 -8.74 22.39 -17.39
CA THR A 343 -7.95 21.20 -17.70
C THR A 343 -8.82 19.95 -17.85
N ARG A 344 -9.85 19.83 -16.99
CA ARG A 344 -10.81 18.72 -17.10
C ARG A 344 -11.63 18.79 -18.39
N GLU A 345 -12.12 19.96 -18.73
CA GLU A 345 -12.86 20.20 -19.99
C GLU A 345 -11.97 19.89 -21.19
N GLN A 346 -10.69 20.28 -21.15
CA GLN A 346 -9.72 19.96 -22.19
C GLN A 346 -9.54 18.44 -22.32
N ALA A 347 -9.32 17.71 -21.21
CA ALA A 347 -9.19 16.26 -21.23
C ALA A 347 -10.42 15.56 -21.79
N ILE A 348 -11.61 16.00 -21.39
CA ILE A 348 -12.90 15.46 -21.85
C ILE A 348 -13.08 15.76 -23.35
N SER A 349 -12.76 16.97 -23.79
CA SER A 349 -12.84 17.36 -25.19
C SER A 349 -11.89 16.58 -26.07
N LEU A 350 -10.64 16.38 -25.64
CA LEU A 350 -9.65 15.59 -26.36
C LEU A 350 -10.10 14.13 -26.50
N PHE A 351 -10.58 13.52 -25.40
CA PHE A 351 -11.10 12.16 -25.46
C PHE A 351 -12.28 12.03 -26.43
N LYS A 352 -13.20 12.99 -26.37
CA LYS A 352 -14.33 13.06 -27.30
C LYS A 352 -13.83 13.13 -28.75
N THR A 353 -12.93 14.06 -29.06
CA THR A 353 -12.41 14.25 -30.43
C THR A 353 -11.67 13.00 -30.92
N ASN A 354 -10.83 12.38 -30.06
CA ASN A 354 -10.10 11.17 -30.43
C ASN A 354 -11.04 9.99 -30.69
N THR A 355 -12.11 9.87 -29.92
CA THR A 355 -13.11 8.82 -30.16
C THR A 355 -14.01 9.10 -31.35
N GLU A 356 -14.39 10.36 -31.65
CA GLU A 356 -15.12 10.77 -32.84
C GLU A 356 -14.32 10.49 -34.13
N PHE A 357 -12.99 10.54 -34.04
CA PHE A 357 -12.14 10.17 -35.18
C PHE A 357 -12.24 8.67 -35.51
N LEU A 358 -12.35 7.81 -34.45
CA LEU A 358 -12.41 6.35 -34.64
C LEU A 358 -13.83 5.85 -34.88
N TYR A 359 -14.83 6.44 -34.26
CA TYR A 359 -16.21 5.97 -34.22
C TYR A 359 -17.20 7.03 -34.64
N PRO A 360 -18.36 6.65 -35.16
CA PRO A 360 -19.42 7.61 -35.52
C PRO A 360 -20.02 8.34 -34.32
N GLU A 361 -20.02 7.68 -33.14
CA GLU A 361 -20.50 8.25 -31.89
C GLU A 361 -19.32 8.59 -30.97
N ALA A 362 -19.36 9.80 -30.40
CA ALA A 362 -18.37 10.26 -29.48
C ALA A 362 -18.34 9.41 -28.19
N GLY A 363 -17.15 9.11 -27.72
CA GLY A 363 -16.94 8.58 -26.38
C GLY A 363 -17.02 9.65 -25.30
N THR A 364 -17.12 9.23 -24.07
CA THR A 364 -17.16 10.10 -22.90
C THR A 364 -16.03 9.75 -21.93
N LEU A 365 -15.33 10.77 -21.46
CA LEU A 365 -14.41 10.67 -20.32
C LEU A 365 -15.09 11.32 -19.12
N THR A 366 -15.22 10.57 -18.04
CA THR A 366 -15.75 11.05 -16.76
C THR A 366 -14.61 11.21 -15.78
N ILE A 367 -14.49 12.41 -15.21
CA ILE A 367 -13.57 12.72 -14.14
C ILE A 367 -14.45 13.23 -13.00
N ASP A 368 -14.43 12.58 -11.85
CA ASP A 368 -15.31 12.87 -10.73
C ASP A 368 -14.53 12.88 -9.41
N LEU A 369 -15.00 13.66 -8.45
CA LEU A 369 -14.45 13.73 -7.10
C LEU A 369 -15.49 13.19 -6.11
N ARG A 370 -15.17 12.05 -5.49
CA ARG A 370 -16.00 11.34 -4.51
C ARG A 370 -15.40 11.43 -3.11
N GLU A 371 -16.12 10.94 -2.13
CA GLU A 371 -15.61 10.82 -0.75
C GLU A 371 -14.36 9.94 -0.60
N SER A 372 -14.09 9.08 -1.57
CA SER A 372 -12.91 8.22 -1.63
C SER A 372 -11.76 8.75 -2.49
N GLY A 373 -11.87 9.99 -2.97
CA GLY A 373 -10.93 10.62 -3.88
C GLY A 373 -11.42 10.65 -5.33
N TYR A 374 -10.50 10.80 -6.26
CA TYR A 374 -10.82 10.88 -7.68
C TYR A 374 -11.33 9.54 -8.24
N SER A 375 -12.32 9.64 -9.11
CA SER A 375 -12.91 8.52 -9.85
C SER A 375 -12.90 8.85 -11.33
N PHE A 376 -12.45 7.89 -12.15
CA PHE A 376 -12.30 8.05 -13.58
C PHE A 376 -13.13 7.01 -14.31
N GLY A 377 -13.69 7.39 -15.44
CA GLY A 377 -14.46 6.49 -16.30
C GLY A 377 -14.34 6.88 -17.77
N VAL A 378 -14.28 5.89 -18.65
CA VAL A 378 -14.39 6.08 -20.09
C VAL A 378 -15.47 5.18 -20.66
N ASP A 379 -16.24 5.72 -21.58
CA ASP A 379 -17.25 4.94 -22.30
C ASP A 379 -17.33 5.34 -23.78
N ILE A 380 -17.60 4.33 -24.61
CA ILE A 380 -17.93 4.47 -26.04
C ILE A 380 -19.20 3.66 -26.26
N LYS A 381 -20.26 4.27 -26.75
CA LYS A 381 -21.59 3.67 -26.85
C LYS A 381 -21.72 2.48 -27.81
N SER A 382 -20.75 2.27 -28.68
CA SER A 382 -20.71 1.08 -29.53
C SER A 382 -20.32 -0.16 -28.71
N SER A 383 -20.81 -1.31 -29.06
CA SER A 383 -20.78 -2.63 -28.42
C SER A 383 -19.75 -2.86 -27.29
N ARG A 384 -20.08 -3.71 -26.33
CA ARG A 384 -19.19 -4.17 -25.24
C ARG A 384 -18.13 -5.19 -25.71
N SER A 385 -17.58 -5.03 -26.92
CA SER A 385 -16.55 -5.93 -27.45
C SER A 385 -15.17 -5.59 -26.84
N GLN A 386 -14.28 -6.58 -26.82
CA GLN A 386 -12.90 -6.43 -26.35
C GLN A 386 -12.16 -5.37 -27.18
N GLY A 387 -12.34 -5.36 -28.52
CA GLY A 387 -11.73 -4.37 -29.40
C GLY A 387 -12.12 -2.93 -29.05
N VAL A 388 -13.39 -2.67 -28.69
CA VAL A 388 -13.82 -1.35 -28.23
C VAL A 388 -13.12 -0.96 -26.92
N ASN A 389 -12.90 -1.91 -26.00
CA ASN A 389 -12.17 -1.61 -24.77
C ASN A 389 -10.72 -1.23 -25.06
N TYR A 390 -10.05 -1.88 -26.00
CA TYR A 390 -8.70 -1.51 -26.43
C TYR A 390 -8.66 -0.12 -27.07
N MET A 391 -9.65 0.24 -27.86
CA MET A 391 -9.74 1.59 -28.42
C MET A 391 -10.05 2.67 -27.36
N LYS A 392 -10.75 2.33 -26.28
CA LYS A 392 -10.86 3.23 -25.09
C LYS A 392 -9.49 3.51 -24.48
N VAL A 393 -8.66 2.48 -24.35
CA VAL A 393 -7.27 2.62 -23.86
C VAL A 393 -6.47 3.48 -24.83
N PHE A 394 -6.49 3.16 -26.11
CA PHE A 394 -5.80 3.93 -27.15
C PHE A 394 -6.15 5.42 -27.11
N CYS A 395 -7.45 5.75 -27.14
CA CYS A 395 -7.89 7.15 -27.10
C CYS A 395 -7.49 7.85 -25.80
N TYR A 396 -7.51 7.13 -24.66
CA TYR A 396 -7.08 7.69 -23.40
C TYR A 396 -5.57 7.94 -23.37
N ASP A 397 -4.75 7.02 -23.85
CA ASP A 397 -3.29 7.19 -23.91
C ASP A 397 -2.90 8.36 -24.84
N MET A 398 -3.64 8.57 -25.94
CA MET A 398 -3.50 9.76 -26.76
C MET A 398 -3.81 11.04 -25.97
N VAL A 399 -4.89 11.06 -25.18
CA VAL A 399 -5.19 12.21 -24.29
C VAL A 399 -4.04 12.48 -23.33
N LEU A 400 -3.47 11.43 -22.72
CA LEU A 400 -2.34 11.59 -21.79
C LEU A 400 -1.13 12.19 -22.50
N ALA A 401 -0.81 11.72 -23.71
CA ALA A 401 0.27 12.25 -24.53
C ALA A 401 0.01 13.72 -24.91
N GLU A 402 -1.18 14.05 -25.40
CA GLU A 402 -1.59 15.41 -25.78
C GLU A 402 -1.48 16.38 -24.61
N LEU A 403 -2.06 16.04 -23.44
CA LEU A 403 -2.01 16.88 -22.25
C LEU A 403 -0.60 17.00 -21.67
N GLY A 404 0.13 15.89 -21.69
CA GLY A 404 1.48 15.85 -21.15
C GLY A 404 2.48 16.62 -22.00
N ARG A 405 2.39 16.50 -23.34
CA ARG A 405 3.22 17.26 -24.29
C ARG A 405 2.94 18.75 -24.22
N ALA A 406 1.68 19.15 -24.14
CA ALA A 406 1.31 20.55 -23.97
C ALA A 406 1.91 21.20 -22.71
N ARG A 407 2.32 20.40 -21.72
CA ARG A 407 2.95 20.85 -20.49
C ARG A 407 4.45 20.55 -20.43
N GLU A 408 5.03 19.96 -21.47
CA GLU A 408 6.42 19.46 -21.50
C GLU A 408 6.71 18.48 -20.34
N ARG A 409 5.72 17.64 -19.98
CA ARG A 409 5.75 16.70 -18.85
C ARG A 409 5.25 15.32 -19.25
N TYR A 410 5.78 14.84 -20.37
CA TYR A 410 5.50 13.52 -20.91
C TYR A 410 6.74 13.05 -21.70
N PRO A 411 7.06 11.78 -21.75
CA PRO A 411 8.15 11.29 -22.59
C PRO A 411 7.86 11.62 -24.06
N ASP A 412 8.92 11.84 -24.83
CA ASP A 412 8.81 12.17 -26.26
C ASP A 412 8.41 10.97 -27.13
N PHE A 413 7.77 9.98 -26.53
CA PHE A 413 7.29 8.79 -27.21
C PHE A 413 6.07 8.18 -26.52
N LEU A 414 5.26 7.46 -27.32
CA LEU A 414 4.18 6.57 -26.89
C LEU A 414 4.33 5.24 -27.61
N VAL A 415 4.33 4.13 -26.88
CA VAL A 415 4.54 2.79 -27.44
C VAL A 415 3.30 1.93 -27.23
N HIS A 416 2.77 1.38 -28.31
CA HIS A 416 1.72 0.36 -28.27
C HIS A 416 2.19 -0.91 -28.99
N ASP A 417 1.91 -2.07 -28.39
CA ASP A 417 2.12 -3.36 -29.05
C ASP A 417 0.84 -3.81 -29.79
N SER A 418 0.95 -4.89 -30.57
CA SER A 418 -0.16 -5.42 -31.38
C SER A 418 -1.41 -5.76 -30.57
N THR A 419 -1.29 -6.02 -29.28
CA THR A 419 -2.41 -6.36 -28.39
C THR A 419 -3.52 -5.30 -28.42
N ILE A 420 -3.16 -4.02 -28.60
CA ILE A 420 -4.15 -2.95 -28.62
C ILE A 420 -5.11 -3.04 -29.83
N PHE A 421 -4.73 -3.76 -30.85
CA PHE A 421 -5.50 -3.95 -32.07
C PHE A 421 -6.21 -5.31 -32.14
N ASP A 422 -6.01 -6.19 -31.17
CA ASP A 422 -6.61 -7.52 -31.14
C ASP A 422 -8.14 -7.45 -31.10
N GLY A 423 -8.80 -8.02 -32.11
CA GLY A 423 -10.26 -8.03 -32.20
C GLY A 423 -10.88 -6.64 -32.46
N VAL A 424 -10.10 -5.68 -32.92
CA VAL A 424 -10.56 -4.37 -33.39
C VAL A 424 -10.91 -4.48 -34.87
N ASP A 425 -11.99 -3.83 -35.32
CA ASP A 425 -12.36 -3.75 -36.72
C ASP A 425 -11.29 -3.00 -37.53
N GLU A 426 -10.97 -3.49 -38.73
CA GLU A 426 -9.92 -2.95 -39.60
C GLU A 426 -10.01 -1.44 -39.82
N ARG A 427 -11.24 -0.92 -39.98
CA ARG A 427 -11.49 0.53 -40.14
C ARG A 427 -11.08 1.33 -38.89
N GLN A 428 -11.33 0.78 -37.69
CA GLN A 428 -10.91 1.43 -36.47
C GLN A 428 -9.39 1.35 -36.28
N VAL A 429 -8.75 0.23 -36.65
CA VAL A 429 -7.28 0.11 -36.67
C VAL A 429 -6.68 1.17 -37.60
N ALA A 430 -7.19 1.28 -38.83
CA ALA A 430 -6.73 2.29 -39.79
C ALA A 430 -6.84 3.71 -39.21
N ARG A 431 -8.01 4.06 -38.68
CA ARG A 431 -8.24 5.38 -38.07
C ARG A 431 -7.37 5.63 -36.86
N ALA A 432 -7.12 4.62 -36.02
CA ALA A 432 -6.23 4.75 -34.89
C ALA A 432 -4.79 5.05 -35.32
N LEU A 433 -4.28 4.37 -36.36
CA LEU A 433 -2.96 4.63 -36.93
C LEU A 433 -2.86 6.03 -37.57
N MET A 434 -3.89 6.45 -38.32
CA MET A 434 -3.97 7.80 -38.87
C MET A 434 -4.00 8.88 -37.77
N LEU A 435 -4.78 8.66 -36.68
CA LEU A 435 -4.83 9.58 -35.56
C LEU A 435 -3.48 9.68 -34.87
N ALA A 436 -2.82 8.53 -34.66
CA ALA A 436 -1.50 8.49 -34.05
C ALA A 436 -0.45 9.25 -34.85
N GLN A 437 -0.45 9.10 -36.19
CA GLN A 437 0.43 9.84 -37.09
C GLN A 437 0.13 11.35 -37.04
N LEU A 438 -1.15 11.74 -37.12
CA LEU A 438 -1.55 13.14 -37.02
C LEU A 438 -1.07 13.78 -35.72
N LYS A 439 -1.39 13.14 -34.59
CA LYS A 439 -1.06 13.66 -33.23
C LYS A 439 0.44 13.68 -32.95
N SER A 440 1.17 12.65 -33.37
CA SER A 440 2.62 12.62 -33.20
C SER A 440 3.31 13.72 -34.01
N SER A 441 2.84 14.00 -35.20
CA SER A 441 3.34 15.09 -36.04
C SER A 441 2.99 16.48 -35.49
N GLU A 442 1.75 16.67 -35.01
CA GLU A 442 1.29 17.96 -34.45
C GLU A 442 2.03 18.32 -33.15
N LEU A 443 2.29 17.34 -32.29
CA LEU A 443 2.79 17.56 -30.93
C LEU A 443 4.28 17.25 -30.77
N GLY A 444 4.94 16.74 -31.80
CA GLY A 444 6.36 16.46 -31.82
C GLY A 444 6.77 15.34 -30.85
N PHE A 445 6.01 14.25 -30.82
CA PHE A 445 6.41 13.02 -30.11
C PHE A 445 6.48 11.84 -31.08
N GLN A 446 7.21 10.79 -30.69
CA GLN A 446 7.33 9.58 -31.49
C GLN A 446 6.24 8.57 -31.10
N TYR A 447 5.36 8.21 -32.03
CA TYR A 447 4.47 7.08 -31.86
C TYR A 447 5.15 5.81 -32.36
N ILE A 448 5.36 4.83 -31.49
CA ILE A 448 5.99 3.56 -31.80
C ILE A 448 4.92 2.48 -31.75
N CYS A 449 4.65 1.86 -32.88
CA CYS A 449 3.68 0.80 -33.01
C CYS A 449 4.36 -0.53 -33.35
N LEU A 450 4.11 -1.55 -32.56
CA LEU A 450 4.48 -2.93 -32.87
C LEU A 450 3.20 -3.61 -33.36
N ILE A 451 3.13 -3.90 -34.66
CA ILE A 451 1.93 -4.49 -35.27
C ILE A 451 2.29 -5.71 -36.10
N ASN A 452 1.46 -6.74 -36.03
CA ASN A 452 1.62 -7.90 -36.88
C ASN A 452 1.29 -7.54 -38.34
N SER A 453 2.06 -8.05 -39.28
CA SER A 453 1.91 -7.70 -40.71
C SER A 453 0.55 -8.05 -41.31
N ASP A 454 -0.10 -9.08 -40.76
CA ASP A 454 -1.46 -9.51 -41.17
C ASP A 454 -2.57 -8.65 -40.56
N MET A 455 -2.26 -7.85 -39.56
CA MET A 455 -3.21 -6.92 -38.93
C MET A 455 -3.18 -5.50 -39.54
N ILE A 456 -2.30 -5.24 -40.51
CA ILE A 456 -2.18 -3.93 -41.15
C ILE A 456 -3.33 -3.75 -42.16
N PRO A 457 -4.27 -2.81 -41.95
CA PRO A 457 -5.45 -2.67 -42.76
C PRO A 457 -5.20 -1.81 -44.04
N TYR A 458 -4.32 -2.26 -44.90
CA TYR A 458 -3.94 -1.53 -46.13
C TYR A 458 -5.13 -1.15 -47.04
N GLN A 459 -6.25 -1.90 -46.97
CA GLN A 459 -7.43 -1.64 -47.77
C GLN A 459 -8.22 -0.41 -47.29
N GLU A 460 -8.02 -0.04 -46.04
CA GLU A 460 -8.67 1.09 -45.37
C GLU A 460 -7.81 2.38 -45.43
N PHE A 461 -6.59 2.28 -45.97
CA PHE A 461 -5.67 3.40 -46.13
C PHE A 461 -5.91 4.08 -47.49
N ASP A 462 -5.84 5.40 -47.52
CA ASP A 462 -5.68 6.10 -48.78
C ASP A 462 -4.24 5.97 -49.31
N ALA A 463 -4.01 6.40 -50.58
CA ALA A 463 -2.70 6.24 -51.21
C ALA A 463 -1.60 7.08 -50.55
N GLU A 464 -1.95 8.23 -49.99
CA GLU A 464 -1.01 9.13 -49.33
C GLU A 464 -0.56 8.52 -47.99
N PHE A 465 -1.51 8.10 -47.14
CA PHE A 465 -1.21 7.48 -45.86
C PHE A 465 -0.49 6.13 -46.02
N THR A 466 -0.83 5.35 -47.07
CA THR A 466 -0.13 4.09 -47.37
C THR A 466 1.36 4.32 -47.59
N ASN A 467 1.74 5.35 -48.34
CA ASN A 467 3.14 5.70 -48.57
C ASN A 467 3.81 6.13 -47.27
N GLN A 468 3.19 7.04 -46.51
CA GLN A 468 3.70 7.53 -45.23
C GLN A 468 3.85 6.40 -44.22
N PHE A 469 2.89 5.48 -44.15
CA PHE A 469 2.97 4.32 -43.26
C PHE A 469 4.12 3.39 -43.65
N ASN A 470 4.29 3.07 -44.92
CA ASN A 470 5.38 2.24 -45.41
C ASN A 470 6.76 2.88 -45.15
N ASP A 471 6.89 4.18 -45.31
CA ASP A 471 8.12 4.93 -45.04
C ASP A 471 8.41 4.98 -43.54
N SER A 472 7.42 4.84 -42.67
CA SER A 472 7.56 4.80 -41.20
C SER A 472 7.98 3.45 -40.67
N ILE A 473 8.00 2.39 -41.49
CA ILE A 473 8.43 1.05 -41.05
C ILE A 473 9.94 1.02 -40.89
N VAL A 474 10.39 1.09 -39.64
CA VAL A 474 11.83 1.10 -39.29
C VAL A 474 12.41 -0.30 -39.26
N LEU A 475 11.63 -1.30 -38.83
CA LEU A 475 12.12 -2.66 -38.64
C LEU A 475 11.01 -3.68 -38.95
N ARG A 476 11.38 -4.73 -39.68
CA ARG A 476 10.54 -5.92 -39.84
C ARG A 476 11.22 -7.08 -39.12
N ILE A 477 10.48 -7.72 -38.22
CA ILE A 477 10.94 -8.82 -37.38
C ILE A 477 10.28 -10.10 -37.91
N SER A 478 11.05 -11.18 -38.02
CA SER A 478 10.55 -12.50 -38.43
C SER A 478 11.20 -13.58 -37.57
N ASP A 479 10.49 -14.66 -37.33
CA ASP A 479 11.00 -15.89 -36.70
C ASP A 479 11.44 -16.92 -37.73
N GLU A 480 11.37 -16.62 -39.02
CA GLU A 480 11.77 -17.49 -40.11
C GLU A 480 13.31 -17.66 -40.20
N GLN A 481 14.07 -16.63 -39.78
CA GLN A 481 15.53 -16.60 -39.87
C GLN A 481 16.15 -16.47 -38.46
N GLU A 482 17.36 -17.02 -38.29
CA GLU A 482 18.08 -17.00 -37.00
C GLU A 482 18.41 -15.56 -36.51
N ASP A 483 18.58 -14.63 -37.44
CA ASP A 483 18.90 -13.23 -37.22
C ASP A 483 17.67 -12.29 -37.35
N GLY A 484 16.49 -12.84 -37.58
CA GLY A 484 15.24 -12.09 -37.83
C GLY A 484 14.65 -11.40 -36.59
N GLY A 485 15.18 -11.62 -35.41
CA GLY A 485 14.68 -11.00 -34.17
C GLY A 485 15.19 -9.57 -33.95
N LEU A 486 14.60 -8.85 -32.99
CA LEU A 486 14.85 -7.44 -32.68
C LEU A 486 16.32 -7.09 -32.45
N LEU A 487 17.11 -8.02 -31.93
CA LEU A 487 18.54 -7.86 -31.64
C LEU A 487 19.43 -8.69 -32.58
N GLY A 488 18.90 -9.12 -33.71
CA GLY A 488 19.59 -10.03 -34.63
C GLY A 488 19.75 -11.43 -34.05
N ILE A 489 18.91 -11.84 -33.14
CA ILE A 489 18.87 -13.18 -32.55
C ILE A 489 17.43 -13.67 -32.46
N ARG A 490 17.23 -14.95 -32.74
CA ARG A 490 15.94 -15.62 -32.55
C ARG A 490 15.71 -15.86 -31.04
N PHE A 491 14.51 -15.53 -30.56
CA PHE A 491 14.08 -15.81 -29.19
C PHE A 491 13.28 -17.12 -29.14
#